data_6d74e135eff46ec5c39f773735ddaea5
#
_entry.id   6d74e135eff46ec5c39f773735ddaea5
#
_cell.length_a   1.000
_cell.length_b   1.000
_cell.length_c   1.000
_cell.angle_alpha   90.00
_cell.angle_beta   90.00
_cell.angle_gamma   90.00
#
_symmetry.space_group_name_H-M   'P 1'
#
loop_
_entity.id
_entity.type
_entity.pdbx_description
1 polymer ?
#
loop_
_entity_poly.entity_id
_entity_poly.type
_entity_poly.pdbx_seq_one_letter_code
_entity_poly.pdbx_strand_id
1 'polypeptide(L)'
;MTSFKIDELSYLSYAKDVNTDLNFDYLIQRDIDEERAIAEISQYLAKEEGVQKDVVFLPPLLVGVVYVDQDKRLEDYYPVSSFSSDIDDIGTLHTREWPGVLKVTNYQVDQEEPRVFSCGDGDHPVAITVDNAKIQVNITPNGVKGARLVVIDGQHRLFALNALRASHRDLVKDLTLPICLVYPPNSIESNRDTQPKVPEVLRHLFVDVNSTVERVSGHFLTLLSEQTLGSIICREFCKAVLEQKDGEGLGLIEWNTKNHKQSLEISREHTLTSIGVINSAFEELFKTKNGVKLLAAILGIDRQSSEFDFGSDEYDEEKSAPEYFPWRDFLSRHRARLVSLVNESITPALVEMFFSTPFYAEYCTQFKNYFATTEEELRRERRNDQNLFSIVKGHVLFNDILSKPALAMHAMVREELRALIDRTIPDFSRKTIFQKAMIEAWSLLCAKFIANGIPLARASHYITIFVANSFPPKSDLFDERHLYLQDTIFSGSRIKVTRSAKRQIVRLLLSNADKTDSTDPKEQQVISELAKEEVGSFINQMREDKRKVFEKSYRTNFNLPAFERERLYAAELDKPREMKEYGGDSSKTQFDTLVGTLISENLTDSFNDLVRTLKAKDFIYSKSEEFDDEL
;
A
#
# COMPACT_ATOMS: atom_id res chain seq x y z
N MET A 1 27.53 -21.92 -3.82
CA MET A 1 26.92 -22.01 -5.17
C MET A 1 27.05 -23.44 -5.68
N THR A 2 26.07 -23.92 -6.40
CA THR A 2 26.03 -25.23 -7.04
C THR A 2 25.40 -25.09 -8.44
N SER A 3 25.22 -26.21 -9.16
CA SER A 3 24.56 -26.19 -10.46
C SER A 3 23.56 -27.35 -10.55
N PHE A 4 22.43 -27.11 -11.19
CA PHE A 4 21.40 -28.10 -11.45
C PHE A 4 21.25 -28.32 -12.96
N LYS A 5 21.15 -29.59 -13.35
CA LYS A 5 20.68 -29.93 -14.70
C LYS A 5 19.21 -29.63 -14.84
N ILE A 6 18.73 -29.48 -16.06
CA ILE A 6 17.33 -29.14 -16.33
C ILE A 6 16.32 -30.12 -15.69
N ASP A 7 16.65 -31.41 -15.57
CA ASP A 7 15.76 -32.39 -14.96
C ASP A 7 15.72 -32.28 -13.42
N GLU A 8 16.75 -31.70 -12.81
CA GLU A 8 16.85 -31.50 -11.37
C GLU A 8 16.05 -30.26 -10.90
N LEU A 9 15.58 -29.43 -11.84
CA LEU A 9 14.68 -28.31 -11.51
C LEU A 9 13.35 -28.77 -10.87
N SER A 10 12.99 -30.04 -11.02
CA SER A 10 11.86 -30.65 -10.31
C SER A 10 11.99 -30.68 -8.79
N TYR A 11 13.20 -30.50 -8.25
CA TYR A 11 13.44 -30.37 -6.80
C TYR A 11 13.17 -28.95 -6.27
N LEU A 12 13.01 -27.97 -7.16
CA LEU A 12 12.72 -26.59 -6.81
C LEU A 12 11.20 -26.37 -6.73
N SER A 13 10.79 -25.64 -5.71
CA SER A 13 9.40 -25.27 -5.47
C SER A 13 9.22 -23.75 -5.57
N TYR A 14 8.03 -23.32 -5.95
CA TYR A 14 7.62 -21.93 -5.78
C TYR A 14 7.17 -21.69 -4.34
N ALA A 15 7.32 -20.47 -3.85
CA ALA A 15 6.92 -20.14 -2.48
C ALA A 15 5.43 -20.44 -2.20
N LYS A 16 4.55 -20.20 -3.18
CA LYS A 16 3.12 -20.51 -3.10
C LYS A 16 2.80 -22.01 -2.97
N ASP A 17 3.66 -22.88 -3.49
CA ASP A 17 3.43 -24.33 -3.45
C ASP A 17 3.83 -24.94 -2.11
N VAL A 18 4.64 -24.20 -1.33
CA VAL A 18 5.18 -24.67 -0.06
C VAL A 18 4.39 -24.13 1.14
N ASN A 19 3.71 -23.01 0.98
CA ASN A 19 2.86 -22.42 2.01
C ASN A 19 1.41 -22.38 1.54
N THR A 20 0.56 -23.21 2.15
CA THR A 20 -0.88 -23.27 1.82
C THR A 20 -1.70 -22.18 2.51
N ASP A 21 -1.19 -21.61 3.59
CA ASP A 21 -1.84 -20.53 4.32
C ASP A 21 -1.31 -19.19 3.82
N LEU A 22 -2.22 -18.34 3.33
CA LEU A 22 -1.87 -16.98 2.91
C LEU A 22 -1.55 -16.15 4.17
N ASN A 23 -0.28 -16.15 4.54
CA ASN A 23 0.22 -15.39 5.67
C ASN A 23 1.18 -14.31 5.18
N PHE A 24 0.83 -13.04 5.42
CA PHE A 24 1.64 -11.88 5.00
C PHE A 24 2.97 -11.73 5.76
N ASP A 25 3.17 -12.51 6.82
CA ASP A 25 4.45 -12.58 7.53
C ASP A 25 5.44 -13.55 6.88
N TYR A 26 4.95 -14.43 5.99
CA TYR A 26 5.78 -15.40 5.26
C TYR A 26 6.15 -14.93 3.86
N LEU A 27 6.83 -15.81 3.12
CA LEU A 27 7.27 -15.55 1.75
C LEU A 27 6.08 -15.25 0.84
N ILE A 28 5.99 -14.01 0.37
CA ILE A 28 5.03 -13.58 -0.64
C ILE A 28 5.71 -13.73 -2.00
N GLN A 29 5.09 -14.49 -2.88
CA GLN A 29 5.60 -14.70 -4.21
C GLN A 29 5.04 -13.65 -5.19
N ARG A 30 5.92 -13.15 -6.06
CA ARG A 30 5.51 -12.31 -7.19
C ARG A 30 4.76 -13.16 -8.21
N ASP A 31 3.66 -12.64 -8.76
CA ASP A 31 2.96 -13.28 -9.88
C ASP A 31 3.85 -13.46 -11.10
N ILE A 32 3.73 -14.60 -11.75
CA ILE A 32 4.48 -14.94 -12.94
C ILE A 32 3.63 -14.58 -14.17
N ASP A 33 4.18 -13.72 -15.02
CA ASP A 33 3.67 -13.49 -16.37
C ASP A 33 4.13 -14.64 -17.28
N GLU A 34 3.30 -15.66 -17.38
CA GLU A 34 3.65 -16.95 -17.98
C GLU A 34 4.00 -16.84 -19.47
N GLU A 35 3.17 -16.13 -20.24
CA GLU A 35 3.36 -15.99 -21.70
C GLU A 35 4.63 -15.20 -22.00
N ARG A 36 4.82 -14.11 -21.28
CA ARG A 36 6.01 -13.28 -21.42
C ARG A 36 7.27 -14.03 -21.00
N ALA A 37 7.25 -14.74 -19.87
CA ALA A 37 8.40 -15.49 -19.37
C ALA A 37 8.83 -16.58 -20.37
N ILE A 38 7.88 -17.34 -20.91
CA ILE A 38 8.19 -18.37 -21.92
C ILE A 38 8.73 -17.74 -23.20
N ALA A 39 8.11 -16.67 -23.69
CA ALA A 39 8.51 -16.00 -24.94
C ALA A 39 9.92 -15.42 -24.82
N GLU A 40 10.22 -14.66 -23.74
CA GLU A 40 11.52 -14.04 -23.52
C GLU A 40 12.64 -15.08 -23.38
N ILE A 41 12.42 -16.12 -22.58
CA ILE A 41 13.43 -17.18 -22.39
C ILE A 41 13.61 -18.02 -23.64
N SER A 42 12.52 -18.39 -24.33
CA SER A 42 12.60 -19.13 -25.59
C SER A 42 13.38 -18.36 -26.64
N GLN A 43 13.09 -17.07 -26.82
CA GLN A 43 13.82 -16.21 -27.76
C GLN A 43 15.28 -16.03 -27.36
N TYR A 44 15.58 -15.98 -26.05
CA TYR A 44 16.94 -15.87 -25.57
C TYR A 44 17.75 -17.14 -25.83
N LEU A 45 17.16 -18.33 -25.68
CA LEU A 45 17.82 -19.62 -25.86
C LEU A 45 17.96 -20.02 -27.33
N ALA A 46 16.99 -19.67 -28.18
CA ALA A 46 16.98 -20.10 -29.57
C ALA A 46 17.90 -19.23 -30.46
N LYS A 47 18.66 -19.88 -31.35
CA LYS A 47 19.40 -19.24 -32.45
C LYS A 47 18.49 -19.09 -33.67
N GLU A 48 17.73 -20.14 -33.98
CA GLU A 48 16.65 -20.26 -34.97
C GLU A 48 15.53 -21.11 -34.35
N GLU A 49 14.40 -21.21 -35.00
CA GLU A 49 13.27 -22.00 -34.48
C GLU A 49 13.70 -23.46 -34.19
N GLY A 50 13.67 -23.82 -32.90
CA GLY A 50 14.04 -25.17 -32.42
C GLY A 50 15.54 -25.44 -32.25
N VAL A 51 16.44 -24.47 -32.54
CA VAL A 51 17.89 -24.64 -32.40
C VAL A 51 18.43 -23.78 -31.25
N GLN A 52 19.12 -24.41 -30.29
CA GLN A 52 19.74 -23.74 -29.15
C GLN A 52 20.96 -22.90 -29.60
N LYS A 53 21.17 -21.74 -28.95
CA LYS A 53 22.39 -20.93 -29.12
C LYS A 53 23.65 -21.69 -28.63
N ASP A 54 24.76 -21.47 -29.28
CA ASP A 54 26.04 -22.10 -28.91
C ASP A 54 26.55 -21.67 -27.53
N VAL A 55 26.20 -20.44 -27.10
CA VAL A 55 26.57 -19.91 -25.78
C VAL A 55 25.32 -19.26 -25.15
N VAL A 56 24.97 -19.77 -23.98
CA VAL A 56 23.86 -19.26 -23.17
C VAL A 56 24.35 -18.94 -21.76
N PHE A 57 24.11 -17.74 -21.30
CA PHE A 57 24.36 -17.34 -19.92
C PHE A 57 23.04 -17.08 -19.20
N LEU A 58 22.73 -17.90 -18.22
CA LEU A 58 21.58 -17.69 -17.33
C LEU A 58 22.11 -17.25 -15.95
N PRO A 59 21.63 -16.11 -15.42
CA PRO A 59 21.97 -15.71 -14.06
C PRO A 59 21.57 -16.79 -13.05
N PRO A 60 22.28 -16.91 -11.90
CA PRO A 60 21.94 -17.90 -10.87
C PRO A 60 20.50 -17.76 -10.39
N LEU A 61 19.85 -18.90 -10.12
CA LEU A 61 18.61 -18.91 -9.34
C LEU A 61 18.99 -18.76 -7.86
N LEU A 62 18.31 -17.87 -7.16
CA LEU A 62 18.46 -17.74 -5.71
C LEU A 62 17.44 -18.64 -5.03
N VAL A 63 17.92 -19.59 -4.25
CA VAL A 63 17.11 -20.67 -3.67
C VAL A 63 17.32 -20.73 -2.17
N GLY A 64 16.23 -20.57 -1.41
CA GLY A 64 16.22 -20.73 0.03
C GLY A 64 15.92 -22.17 0.45
N VAL A 65 16.58 -22.63 1.50
CA VAL A 65 16.20 -23.86 2.19
C VAL A 65 15.15 -23.50 3.24
N VAL A 66 14.00 -24.14 3.18
CA VAL A 66 12.94 -23.97 4.20
C VAL A 66 12.62 -25.32 4.83
N TYR A 67 12.05 -25.29 6.04
CA TYR A 67 11.61 -26.48 6.74
C TYR A 67 10.08 -26.48 6.81
N VAL A 68 9.45 -27.59 6.47
CA VAL A 68 8.01 -27.71 6.32
C VAL A 68 7.50 -28.87 7.15
N ASP A 69 6.41 -28.70 7.87
CA ASP A 69 5.73 -29.74 8.62
C ASP A 69 4.91 -30.71 7.75
N GLN A 70 4.20 -31.62 8.37
CA GLN A 70 3.36 -32.61 7.68
C GLN A 70 2.13 -31.97 6.99
N ASP A 71 1.66 -30.82 7.51
CA ASP A 71 0.51 -30.07 7.01
C ASP A 71 0.89 -29.04 5.94
N LYS A 72 2.14 -29.06 5.46
CA LYS A 72 2.73 -28.11 4.52
C LYS A 72 2.82 -26.69 5.07
N ARG A 73 2.96 -26.52 6.39
CA ARG A 73 3.21 -25.22 6.99
C ARG A 73 4.71 -24.99 7.13
N LEU A 74 5.13 -23.78 6.86
CA LEU A 74 6.50 -23.37 7.08
C LEU A 74 6.79 -23.30 8.57
N GLU A 75 7.86 -23.97 8.98
CA GLU A 75 8.40 -23.85 10.32
C GLU A 75 9.22 -22.57 10.44
N ASP A 76 9.06 -21.85 11.52
CA ASP A 76 9.74 -20.59 11.80
C ASP A 76 11.25 -20.77 11.97
N TYR A 77 11.67 -21.90 12.53
CA TYR A 77 13.06 -22.20 12.86
C TYR A 77 13.46 -23.60 12.43
N TYR A 78 14.74 -23.77 12.13
CA TYR A 78 15.31 -25.11 11.95
C TYR A 78 15.40 -25.83 13.29
N PRO A 79 15.45 -27.19 13.30
CA PRO A 79 15.82 -27.95 14.47
C PRO A 79 17.19 -27.54 15.02
N VAL A 80 17.41 -27.80 16.29
CA VAL A 80 18.71 -27.54 16.92
C VAL A 80 19.82 -28.29 16.18
N SER A 81 20.85 -27.56 15.75
CA SER A 81 21.96 -28.17 15.01
C SER A 81 22.95 -28.87 15.91
N SER A 82 23.51 -29.96 15.43
CA SER A 82 24.70 -30.60 16.00
C SER A 82 25.95 -30.19 15.25
N PHE A 83 27.06 -30.13 15.95
CA PHE A 83 28.38 -29.84 15.36
C PHE A 83 29.36 -30.95 15.77
N SER A 84 30.15 -31.47 14.83
CA SER A 84 31.25 -32.38 15.07
C SER A 84 32.47 -31.99 14.26
N SER A 85 33.65 -32.32 14.77
CA SER A 85 34.92 -32.12 14.08
C SER A 85 35.73 -33.40 14.20
N ASP A 86 36.12 -33.95 13.06
CA ASP A 86 36.98 -35.11 12.96
C ASP A 86 38.36 -34.66 12.41
N ILE A 87 39.43 -34.93 13.16
CA ILE A 87 40.79 -34.51 12.83
C ILE A 87 41.55 -35.70 12.26
N ASP A 88 42.18 -35.50 11.13
CA ASP A 88 43.13 -36.46 10.54
C ASP A 88 44.53 -35.83 10.39
N ASP A 89 45.45 -36.56 9.77
CA ASP A 89 46.87 -36.13 9.63
C ASP A 89 47.07 -34.95 8.66
N ILE A 90 46.02 -34.53 7.93
CA ILE A 90 46.09 -33.54 6.87
C ILE A 90 45.23 -32.30 7.20
N GLY A 91 44.15 -32.47 7.99
CA GLY A 91 43.25 -31.40 8.27
C GLY A 91 42.10 -31.80 9.18
N THR A 92 41.09 -30.93 9.23
CA THR A 92 39.91 -31.11 10.09
C THR A 92 38.64 -31.11 9.26
N LEU A 93 37.84 -32.17 9.41
CA LEU A 93 36.52 -32.29 8.83
C LEU A 93 35.48 -31.71 9.78
N HIS A 94 34.98 -30.52 9.47
CA HIS A 94 33.89 -29.92 10.21
C HIS A 94 32.52 -30.32 9.63
N THR A 95 31.63 -30.81 10.48
CA THR A 95 30.26 -31.18 10.11
C THR A 95 29.26 -30.46 10.98
N ARG A 96 28.34 -29.77 10.36
CA ARG A 96 27.17 -29.20 11.04
C ARG A 96 25.90 -29.76 10.43
N GLU A 97 25.02 -30.31 11.25
CA GLU A 97 23.78 -30.96 10.81
C GLU A 97 22.57 -30.38 11.53
N TRP A 98 21.56 -30.02 10.74
CA TRP A 98 20.22 -29.67 11.17
C TRP A 98 19.33 -30.86 10.85
N PRO A 99 18.91 -31.66 11.86
CA PRO A 99 18.23 -32.94 11.65
C PRO A 99 16.99 -32.80 10.76
N GLY A 100 16.90 -33.61 9.72
CA GLY A 100 15.78 -33.59 8.78
C GLY A 100 15.75 -32.41 7.80
N VAL A 101 16.71 -31.49 7.85
CA VAL A 101 16.77 -30.32 6.97
C VAL A 101 18.00 -30.39 6.07
N LEU A 102 19.17 -30.19 6.62
CA LEU A 102 20.41 -30.15 5.84
C LEU A 102 21.63 -30.52 6.69
N LYS A 103 22.67 -30.95 6.01
CA LYS A 103 24.01 -31.23 6.58
C LYS A 103 25.04 -30.53 5.74
N VAL A 104 25.91 -29.79 6.39
CA VAL A 104 27.07 -29.10 5.76
C VAL A 104 28.36 -29.70 6.30
N THR A 105 29.20 -30.08 5.39
CA THR A 105 30.51 -30.66 5.70
C THR A 105 31.59 -29.87 4.98
N ASN A 106 32.58 -29.39 5.74
CA ASN A 106 33.71 -28.64 5.23
C ASN A 106 35.00 -29.31 5.73
N TYR A 107 35.97 -29.48 4.84
CA TYR A 107 37.29 -30.00 5.17
C TYR A 107 38.32 -28.87 5.10
N GLN A 108 38.86 -28.51 6.26
CA GLN A 108 39.89 -27.48 6.40
C GLN A 108 41.26 -28.14 6.48
N VAL A 109 42.13 -27.83 5.54
CA VAL A 109 43.53 -28.32 5.52
C VAL A 109 44.38 -27.44 6.44
N ASP A 110 45.11 -28.04 7.38
CA ASP A 110 45.83 -27.34 8.46
C ASP A 110 46.94 -26.38 7.97
N GLN A 111 47.41 -26.56 6.75
CA GLN A 111 48.47 -25.72 6.16
C GLN A 111 47.95 -24.68 5.14
N GLU A 112 46.67 -24.63 4.85
CA GLU A 112 46.09 -23.63 3.95
C GLU A 112 45.53 -22.43 4.75
N GLU A 113 46.02 -21.23 4.41
CA GLU A 113 45.39 -20.01 4.92
C GLU A 113 43.99 -19.88 4.34
N PRO A 114 42.97 -19.59 5.18
CA PRO A 114 41.64 -19.39 4.71
C PRO A 114 41.58 -18.22 3.71
N ARG A 115 40.90 -18.40 2.58
CA ARG A 115 40.67 -17.35 1.59
C ARG A 115 39.71 -16.31 2.15
N VAL A 116 40.29 -15.27 2.73
CA VAL A 116 39.54 -14.16 3.33
C VAL A 116 39.49 -13.00 2.35
N PHE A 117 38.27 -12.55 2.04
CA PHE A 117 38.05 -11.36 1.25
C PHE A 117 37.51 -10.25 2.18
N SER A 118 38.14 -9.09 2.12
CA SER A 118 37.60 -7.90 2.79
C SER A 118 36.60 -7.22 1.87
N CYS A 119 35.37 -7.08 2.34
CA CYS A 119 34.27 -6.37 1.68
C CYS A 119 33.77 -5.24 2.60
N GLY A 120 33.19 -4.20 2.03
CA GLY A 120 32.71 -3.04 2.76
C GLY A 120 33.56 -1.81 2.50
N ASP A 121 33.07 -0.67 3.02
CA ASP A 121 33.78 0.60 2.98
C ASP A 121 34.95 0.58 3.97
N GLY A 122 35.93 1.45 3.76
CA GLY A 122 37.15 1.47 4.54
C GLY A 122 36.96 1.63 6.04
N ASP A 123 35.83 2.12 6.49
CA ASP A 123 35.49 2.35 7.89
C ASP A 123 34.82 1.13 8.57
N HIS A 124 34.23 0.22 7.79
CA HIS A 124 33.58 -1.00 8.28
C HIS A 124 33.96 -2.23 7.43
N PRO A 125 35.19 -2.76 7.55
CA PRO A 125 35.59 -3.91 6.78
C PRO A 125 34.87 -5.18 7.27
N VAL A 126 34.24 -5.90 6.34
CA VAL A 126 33.64 -7.21 6.59
C VAL A 126 34.54 -8.27 5.98
N ALA A 127 34.99 -9.22 6.78
CA ALA A 127 35.77 -10.36 6.32
C ALA A 127 34.85 -11.50 5.88
N ILE A 128 34.96 -11.93 4.63
CA ILE A 128 34.26 -13.08 4.07
C ILE A 128 35.24 -14.19 3.80
N THR A 129 35.00 -15.37 4.38
CA THR A 129 35.76 -16.58 4.11
C THR A 129 35.06 -17.41 3.03
N VAL A 130 35.79 -17.82 2.01
CA VAL A 130 35.29 -18.68 0.93
C VAL A 130 35.93 -20.04 1.02
N ASP A 131 35.13 -21.07 1.28
CA ASP A 131 35.54 -22.45 1.40
C ASP A 131 34.69 -23.38 0.53
N ASN A 132 35.26 -24.55 0.21
CA ASN A 132 34.54 -25.64 -0.42
C ASN A 132 33.76 -26.43 0.66
N ALA A 133 32.47 -26.58 0.47
CA ALA A 133 31.62 -27.34 1.38
C ALA A 133 30.74 -28.33 0.60
N LYS A 134 30.53 -29.51 1.18
CA LYS A 134 29.51 -30.45 0.72
C LYS A 134 28.25 -30.16 1.48
N ILE A 135 27.14 -29.89 0.74
CA ILE A 135 25.82 -29.65 1.31
C ILE A 135 24.90 -30.79 0.91
N GLN A 136 24.27 -31.42 1.89
CA GLN A 136 23.26 -32.44 1.70
C GLN A 136 21.92 -31.88 2.22
N VAL A 137 20.93 -31.75 1.35
CA VAL A 137 19.58 -31.27 1.72
C VAL A 137 18.64 -32.45 1.75
N ASN A 138 17.89 -32.60 2.83
CA ASN A 138 16.91 -33.65 2.99
C ASN A 138 15.55 -33.25 2.40
N ILE A 139 15.44 -33.31 1.07
CA ILE A 139 14.20 -32.98 0.36
C ILE A 139 13.22 -34.14 0.51
N THR A 140 12.05 -33.87 1.12
CA THR A 140 11.01 -34.86 1.35
C THR A 140 9.82 -34.65 0.42
N PRO A 141 9.03 -35.71 0.10
CA PRO A 141 7.79 -35.58 -0.65
C PRO A 141 6.75 -34.70 0.07
N ASN A 142 5.77 -34.20 -0.68
CA ASN A 142 4.64 -33.49 -0.10
C ASN A 142 3.90 -34.35 0.94
N GLY A 143 3.54 -33.71 2.07
CA GLY A 143 2.90 -34.40 3.21
C GLY A 143 3.89 -35.09 4.17
N VAL A 144 5.19 -34.94 3.94
CA VAL A 144 6.24 -35.44 4.85
C VAL A 144 7.05 -34.25 5.36
N LYS A 145 7.27 -34.20 6.66
CA LYS A 145 8.09 -33.17 7.31
C LYS A 145 9.51 -33.23 6.78
N GLY A 146 10.08 -32.10 6.37
CA GLY A 146 11.44 -32.02 5.85
C GLY A 146 11.75 -30.73 5.09
N ALA A 147 12.91 -30.71 4.43
CA ALA A 147 13.34 -29.53 3.70
C ALA A 147 12.64 -29.38 2.35
N ARG A 148 12.50 -28.12 1.92
CA ARG A 148 12.12 -27.71 0.57
C ARG A 148 13.12 -26.69 0.06
N LEU A 149 13.35 -26.73 -1.24
CA LEU A 149 14.14 -25.75 -1.96
C LEU A 149 13.20 -24.76 -2.62
N VAL A 150 13.11 -23.55 -2.08
CA VAL A 150 12.18 -22.52 -2.55
C VAL A 150 12.93 -21.47 -3.34
N VAL A 151 12.50 -21.23 -4.58
CA VAL A 151 13.09 -20.18 -5.42
C VAL A 151 12.65 -18.81 -4.92
N ILE A 152 13.63 -18.03 -4.48
CA ILE A 152 13.45 -16.66 -3.98
C ILE A 152 13.52 -15.67 -5.16
N ASP A 153 14.56 -15.78 -6.00
CA ASP A 153 14.67 -15.01 -7.25
C ASP A 153 14.92 -15.93 -8.45
N GLY A 154 14.42 -15.49 -9.62
CA GLY A 154 14.48 -16.25 -10.85
C GLY A 154 13.27 -17.13 -11.14
N GLN A 155 12.14 -16.88 -10.50
CA GLN A 155 10.90 -17.67 -10.64
C GLN A 155 10.37 -17.68 -12.08
N HIS A 156 10.42 -16.54 -12.79
CA HIS A 156 10.06 -16.45 -14.21
C HIS A 156 10.93 -17.36 -15.06
N ARG A 157 12.24 -17.43 -14.75
CA ARG A 157 13.18 -18.31 -15.43
C ARG A 157 12.87 -19.78 -15.14
N LEU A 158 12.65 -20.13 -13.88
CA LEU A 158 12.25 -21.49 -13.49
C LEU A 158 10.97 -21.93 -14.21
N PHE A 159 9.96 -21.05 -14.24
CA PHE A 159 8.69 -21.32 -14.90
C PHE A 159 8.88 -21.57 -16.39
N ALA A 160 9.55 -20.66 -17.08
CA ALA A 160 9.79 -20.79 -18.52
C ALA A 160 10.62 -22.03 -18.85
N LEU A 161 11.66 -22.35 -18.08
CA LEU A 161 12.48 -23.53 -18.30
C LEU A 161 11.69 -24.83 -18.04
N ASN A 162 10.82 -24.87 -17.04
CA ASN A 162 9.93 -26.01 -16.82
C ASN A 162 8.91 -26.18 -17.96
N ALA A 163 8.35 -25.09 -18.47
CA ALA A 163 7.44 -25.10 -19.62
C ALA A 163 8.17 -25.58 -20.90
N LEU A 164 9.37 -25.07 -21.16
CA LEU A 164 10.19 -25.47 -22.30
C LEU A 164 10.67 -26.92 -22.17
N ARG A 165 10.97 -27.39 -20.96
CA ARG A 165 11.31 -28.81 -20.74
C ARG A 165 10.17 -29.74 -21.15
N ALA A 166 8.92 -29.30 -20.96
CA ALA A 166 7.74 -30.07 -21.33
C ALA A 166 7.39 -29.96 -22.82
N SER A 167 7.58 -28.80 -23.45
CA SER A 167 7.15 -28.50 -24.82
C SER A 167 8.26 -28.55 -25.87
N HIS A 168 9.48 -28.14 -25.52
CA HIS A 168 10.63 -27.98 -26.42
C HIS A 168 11.92 -28.46 -25.75
N ARG A 169 11.96 -29.71 -25.33
CA ARG A 169 13.06 -30.28 -24.54
C ARG A 169 14.42 -30.14 -25.20
N ASP A 170 14.49 -30.20 -26.52
CA ASP A 170 15.76 -30.06 -27.25
C ASP A 170 16.45 -28.71 -27.07
N LEU A 171 15.70 -27.64 -26.78
CA LEU A 171 16.25 -26.31 -26.48
C LEU A 171 16.92 -26.22 -25.11
N VAL A 172 16.61 -27.13 -24.19
CA VAL A 172 17.00 -27.00 -22.77
C VAL A 172 17.73 -28.22 -22.22
N LYS A 173 17.74 -29.37 -22.90
CA LYS A 173 18.24 -30.65 -22.37
C LYS A 173 19.70 -30.63 -21.87
N ASP A 174 20.54 -29.81 -22.50
CA ASP A 174 21.96 -29.71 -22.18
C ASP A 174 22.29 -28.53 -21.25
N LEU A 175 21.25 -27.79 -20.82
CA LEU A 175 21.43 -26.64 -19.94
C LEU A 175 21.74 -27.09 -18.51
N THR A 176 22.72 -26.39 -17.94
CA THR A 176 23.05 -26.45 -16.51
C THR A 176 22.85 -25.06 -15.92
N LEU A 177 22.04 -24.95 -14.86
CA LEU A 177 21.73 -23.69 -14.22
C LEU A 177 22.58 -23.52 -12.97
N PRO A 178 23.23 -22.38 -12.79
CA PRO A 178 23.84 -22.04 -11.52
C PRO A 178 22.76 -21.77 -10.47
N ILE A 179 22.96 -22.34 -9.28
CA ILE A 179 22.07 -22.19 -8.13
C ILE A 179 22.84 -21.55 -6.98
N CYS A 180 22.33 -20.46 -6.46
CA CYS A 180 22.80 -19.87 -5.21
C CYS A 180 21.90 -20.36 -4.07
N LEU A 181 22.36 -21.35 -3.31
CA LEU A 181 21.63 -21.88 -2.17
C LEU A 181 21.89 -21.03 -0.93
N VAL A 182 20.82 -20.61 -0.26
CA VAL A 182 20.86 -19.75 0.93
C VAL A 182 20.10 -20.39 2.06
N TYR A 183 20.67 -20.30 3.26
CA TYR A 183 20.01 -20.74 4.50
C TYR A 183 20.57 -19.94 5.68
N PRO A 184 19.75 -19.56 6.68
CA PRO A 184 20.19 -18.90 7.90
C PRO A 184 20.61 -19.96 8.95
N PRO A 185 21.92 -20.19 9.15
CA PRO A 185 22.40 -21.31 9.97
C PRO A 185 22.10 -21.18 11.46
N ASN A 186 21.81 -19.97 11.94
CA ASN A 186 21.58 -19.68 13.36
C ASN A 186 20.09 -19.51 13.71
N SER A 187 19.21 -19.52 12.69
CA SER A 187 17.74 -19.51 12.90
C SER A 187 17.26 -20.90 13.30
N ILE A 188 17.61 -21.33 14.51
CA ILE A 188 17.30 -22.63 15.10
C ILE A 188 16.40 -22.47 16.34
N GLU A 189 15.70 -23.52 16.70
CA GLU A 189 14.76 -23.58 17.83
C GLU A 189 15.32 -23.03 19.14
N SER A 190 16.61 -23.29 19.43
CA SER A 190 17.25 -22.81 20.66
C SER A 190 17.54 -21.31 20.66
N ASN A 191 17.47 -20.64 19.54
CA ASN A 191 17.84 -19.23 19.37
C ASN A 191 16.65 -18.33 19.06
N ARG A 192 15.43 -18.76 19.35
CA ARG A 192 14.17 -18.06 19.01
C ARG A 192 14.12 -16.60 19.47
N ASP A 193 14.71 -16.34 20.65
CA ASP A 193 14.66 -14.99 21.25
C ASP A 193 15.71 -14.02 20.70
N THR A 194 16.72 -14.54 19.98
CA THR A 194 17.89 -13.76 19.56
C THR A 194 18.11 -13.73 18.05
N GLN A 195 17.49 -14.65 17.32
CA GLN A 195 17.66 -14.76 15.87
C GLN A 195 16.34 -14.63 15.12
N PRO A 196 16.33 -13.99 13.95
CA PRO A 196 15.14 -13.88 13.13
C PRO A 196 14.67 -15.25 12.62
N LYS A 197 13.41 -15.35 12.27
CA LYS A 197 12.80 -16.54 11.68
C LYS A 197 13.39 -16.83 10.29
N VAL A 198 13.43 -18.10 9.89
CA VAL A 198 13.91 -18.51 8.55
C VAL A 198 13.12 -17.79 7.43
N PRO A 199 11.78 -17.76 7.42
CA PRO A 199 11.03 -17.04 6.40
C PRO A 199 11.33 -15.52 6.37
N GLU A 200 11.58 -14.91 7.52
CA GLU A 200 11.95 -13.50 7.63
C GLU A 200 13.27 -13.18 6.93
N VAL A 201 14.30 -13.96 7.21
CA VAL A 201 15.63 -13.80 6.58
C VAL A 201 15.54 -13.94 5.07
N LEU A 202 14.82 -14.97 4.58
CA LEU A 202 14.64 -15.20 3.15
C LEU A 202 13.83 -14.10 2.47
N ARG A 203 12.86 -13.52 3.19
CA ARG A 203 12.07 -12.37 2.70
C ARG A 203 12.92 -11.11 2.58
N HIS A 204 13.78 -10.80 3.58
CA HIS A 204 14.71 -9.69 3.50
C HIS A 204 15.64 -9.83 2.29
N LEU A 205 16.21 -11.01 2.11
CA LEU A 205 17.07 -11.29 0.96
C LEU A 205 16.32 -11.09 -0.38
N PHE A 206 15.05 -11.50 -0.48
CA PHE A 206 14.24 -11.23 -1.66
C PHE A 206 14.09 -9.74 -1.93
N VAL A 207 13.83 -8.95 -0.89
CA VAL A 207 13.71 -7.49 -1.01
C VAL A 207 15.02 -6.88 -1.49
N ASP A 208 16.14 -7.26 -0.89
CA ASP A 208 17.46 -6.71 -1.20
C ASP A 208 17.86 -6.99 -2.66
N VAL A 209 17.69 -8.24 -3.11
CA VAL A 209 18.02 -8.63 -4.49
C VAL A 209 17.11 -7.92 -5.51
N ASN A 210 15.82 -7.77 -5.23
CA ASN A 210 14.88 -7.16 -6.16
C ASN A 210 14.90 -5.63 -6.13
N SER A 211 15.37 -5.02 -5.05
CA SER A 211 15.46 -3.55 -4.95
C SER A 211 16.58 -2.97 -5.84
N THR A 212 17.55 -3.78 -6.22
CA THR A 212 18.75 -3.35 -6.98
C THR A 212 18.61 -3.52 -8.49
N VAL A 213 17.74 -4.39 -9.01
CA VAL A 213 17.76 -4.80 -10.44
C VAL A 213 16.51 -4.41 -11.24
N GLU A 214 15.32 -4.52 -10.70
CA GLU A 214 14.09 -4.01 -11.32
C GLU A 214 13.15 -3.48 -10.23
N ARG A 215 12.46 -2.38 -10.53
CA ARG A 215 11.45 -1.86 -9.60
C ARG A 215 10.33 -2.87 -9.44
N VAL A 216 10.40 -3.66 -8.38
CA VAL A 216 9.29 -4.49 -7.91
C VAL A 216 8.05 -3.59 -7.80
N SER A 217 6.86 -4.10 -8.09
CA SER A 217 5.62 -3.30 -8.00
C SER A 217 5.49 -2.68 -6.61
N GLY A 218 4.92 -1.48 -6.55
CA GLY A 218 4.74 -0.75 -5.29
C GLY A 218 4.02 -1.56 -4.21
N HIS A 219 3.03 -2.39 -4.59
CA HIS A 219 2.31 -3.26 -3.65
C HIS A 219 3.21 -4.31 -3.00
N PHE A 220 4.05 -4.99 -3.79
CA PHE A 220 4.97 -5.99 -3.24
C PHE A 220 6.02 -5.36 -2.31
N LEU A 221 6.61 -4.23 -2.73
CA LEU A 221 7.54 -3.51 -1.87
C LEU A 221 6.88 -3.08 -0.56
N THR A 222 5.66 -2.57 -0.62
CA THR A 222 4.90 -2.18 0.57
C THR A 222 4.67 -3.36 1.50
N LEU A 223 4.24 -4.52 0.99
CA LEU A 223 3.94 -5.68 1.84
C LEU A 223 5.19 -6.40 2.34
N LEU A 224 6.29 -6.36 1.59
CA LEU A 224 7.54 -7.01 1.97
C LEU A 224 8.41 -6.15 2.87
N SER A 225 8.29 -4.82 2.78
CA SER A 225 9.07 -3.91 3.62
C SER A 225 8.69 -4.05 5.09
N GLU A 226 9.68 -4.09 5.94
CA GLU A 226 9.53 -4.10 7.40
C GLU A 226 9.99 -2.80 8.05
N GLN A 227 10.58 -1.93 7.24
CA GLN A 227 11.23 -0.70 7.69
C GLN A 227 10.33 0.53 7.62
N THR A 228 9.07 0.38 7.20
CA THR A 228 8.14 1.51 7.14
C THR A 228 6.85 1.22 7.89
N LEU A 229 6.36 2.20 8.62
CA LEU A 229 5.09 2.08 9.34
C LEU A 229 3.91 1.91 8.38
N GLY A 230 3.96 2.53 7.19
CA GLY A 230 2.96 2.33 6.14
C GLY A 230 2.87 0.88 5.67
N SER A 231 4.00 0.19 5.59
CA SER A 231 4.04 -1.24 5.28
C SER A 231 3.41 -2.11 6.37
N ILE A 232 3.68 -1.79 7.64
CA ILE A 232 3.03 -2.46 8.77
C ILE A 232 1.52 -2.24 8.70
N ILE A 233 1.06 -0.99 8.54
CA ILE A 233 -0.37 -0.66 8.45
C ILE A 233 -1.05 -1.45 7.33
N CYS A 234 -0.46 -1.47 6.13
CA CYS A 234 -1.03 -2.17 4.99
C CYS A 234 -1.10 -3.69 5.22
N ARG A 235 -0.07 -4.29 5.79
CA ARG A 235 -0.06 -5.72 6.13
C ARG A 235 -1.11 -6.08 7.16
N GLU A 236 -1.14 -5.36 8.28
CA GLU A 236 -2.09 -5.64 9.36
C GLU A 236 -3.54 -5.39 8.90
N PHE A 237 -3.77 -4.40 8.05
CA PHE A 237 -5.07 -4.20 7.41
C PHE A 237 -5.46 -5.39 6.53
N CYS A 238 -4.56 -5.88 5.67
CA CYS A 238 -4.82 -7.06 4.84
C CYS A 238 -5.09 -8.31 5.69
N LYS A 239 -4.33 -8.54 6.77
CA LYS A 239 -4.58 -9.64 7.72
C LYS A 239 -5.96 -9.55 8.35
N ALA A 240 -6.30 -8.39 8.91
CA ALA A 240 -7.59 -8.19 9.56
C ALA A 240 -8.77 -8.43 8.60
N VAL A 241 -8.64 -7.99 7.35
CA VAL A 241 -9.67 -8.23 6.33
C VAL A 241 -9.75 -9.70 5.94
N LEU A 242 -8.61 -10.39 5.83
CA LEU A 242 -8.57 -11.82 5.55
C LEU A 242 -9.28 -12.62 6.66
N GLU A 243 -8.98 -12.32 7.92
CA GLU A 243 -9.54 -13.02 9.08
C GLU A 243 -11.04 -12.74 9.28
N GLN A 244 -11.45 -11.47 9.16
CA GLN A 244 -12.84 -11.06 9.44
C GLN A 244 -13.84 -11.42 8.33
N LYS A 245 -13.38 -11.67 7.12
CA LYS A 245 -14.21 -11.86 5.93
C LYS A 245 -14.08 -13.25 5.31
N ASP A 246 -13.80 -14.27 6.11
CA ASP A 246 -13.72 -15.68 5.70
C ASP A 246 -12.80 -15.93 4.48
N GLY A 247 -11.74 -15.14 4.37
CA GLY A 247 -10.77 -15.23 3.27
C GLY A 247 -11.19 -14.53 1.96
N GLU A 248 -12.46 -14.19 1.78
CA GLU A 248 -12.93 -13.55 0.55
C GLU A 248 -12.71 -12.03 0.54
N GLY A 249 -12.50 -11.42 1.70
CA GLY A 249 -12.32 -9.97 1.84
C GLY A 249 -11.14 -9.40 1.08
N LEU A 250 -10.08 -10.17 0.88
CA LEU A 250 -8.91 -9.72 0.10
C LEU A 250 -9.23 -9.44 -1.37
N GLY A 251 -10.26 -10.07 -1.95
CA GLY A 251 -10.73 -9.74 -3.29
C GLY A 251 -11.29 -8.33 -3.43
N LEU A 252 -11.62 -7.69 -2.31
CA LEU A 252 -12.13 -6.32 -2.25
C LEU A 252 -11.02 -5.27 -2.10
N ILE A 253 -9.77 -5.70 -1.93
CA ILE A 253 -8.59 -4.83 -1.78
C ILE A 253 -7.62 -5.12 -2.91
N GLU A 254 -7.10 -4.09 -3.53
CA GLU A 254 -6.01 -4.21 -4.49
C GLU A 254 -4.67 -4.22 -3.74
N TRP A 255 -4.07 -5.41 -3.59
CA TRP A 255 -2.87 -5.63 -2.79
C TRP A 255 -1.68 -6.23 -3.55
N ASN A 256 -1.89 -6.70 -4.79
CA ASN A 256 -0.88 -7.45 -5.55
C ASN A 256 -0.75 -7.00 -7.01
N THR A 257 -1.00 -5.73 -7.31
CA THR A 257 -0.87 -5.17 -8.67
C THR A 257 0.58 -5.15 -9.12
N LYS A 258 0.83 -5.65 -10.35
CA LYS A 258 2.17 -5.78 -10.94
C LYS A 258 2.77 -4.45 -11.39
N ASN A 259 1.95 -3.57 -11.95
CA ASN A 259 2.41 -2.30 -12.52
C ASN A 259 2.58 -1.24 -11.45
N HIS A 260 3.79 -0.66 -11.34
CA HIS A 260 4.09 0.35 -10.33
C HIS A 260 3.18 1.58 -10.41
N LYS A 261 2.86 2.08 -11.60
CA LYS A 261 1.94 3.24 -11.73
C LYS A 261 0.52 2.89 -11.29
N GLN A 262 0.04 1.70 -11.66
CA GLN A 262 -1.28 1.21 -11.25
C GLN A 262 -1.36 0.92 -9.76
N SER A 263 -0.24 0.57 -9.11
CA SER A 263 -0.22 0.29 -7.67
C SER A 263 -0.50 1.53 -6.78
N LEU A 264 -0.42 2.74 -7.33
CA LEU A 264 -0.74 3.99 -6.62
C LEU A 264 -2.22 4.39 -6.72
N GLU A 265 -3.00 3.68 -7.50
CA GLU A 265 -4.40 3.94 -7.78
C GLU A 265 -5.23 2.67 -7.55
N ILE A 266 -6.54 2.78 -7.69
CA ILE A 266 -7.43 1.61 -7.72
C ILE A 266 -7.60 1.24 -9.20
N SER A 267 -6.88 0.21 -9.65
CA SER A 267 -6.89 -0.21 -11.05
C SER A 267 -7.87 -1.34 -11.35
N ARG A 268 -8.23 -2.15 -10.36
CA ARG A 268 -9.22 -3.21 -10.49
C ARG A 268 -10.63 -2.68 -10.31
N GLU A 269 -11.47 -2.93 -11.28
CA GLU A 269 -12.82 -2.35 -11.35
C GLU A 269 -13.76 -2.80 -10.22
N HIS A 270 -13.49 -3.95 -9.60
CA HIS A 270 -14.31 -4.54 -8.54
C HIS A 270 -13.79 -4.32 -7.11
N THR A 271 -12.62 -3.70 -6.94
CA THR A 271 -12.05 -3.48 -5.61
C THR A 271 -12.51 -2.17 -4.99
N LEU A 272 -12.63 -2.16 -3.66
CA LEU A 272 -13.02 -0.98 -2.88
C LEU A 272 -11.87 0.01 -2.73
N THR A 273 -10.69 -0.51 -2.43
CA THR A 273 -9.49 0.27 -2.15
C THR A 273 -8.22 -0.44 -2.59
N SER A 274 -7.09 0.23 -2.47
CA SER A 274 -5.76 -0.29 -2.77
C SER A 274 -4.82 0.00 -1.60
N ILE A 275 -3.94 -0.94 -1.28
CA ILE A 275 -2.90 -0.71 -0.27
C ILE A 275 -1.96 0.43 -0.67
N GLY A 276 -1.76 0.69 -1.95
CA GLY A 276 -0.99 1.83 -2.42
C GLY A 276 -1.65 3.17 -2.10
N VAL A 277 -2.98 3.24 -2.18
CA VAL A 277 -3.76 4.41 -1.75
C VAL A 277 -3.62 4.62 -0.25
N ILE A 278 -3.78 3.56 0.55
CA ILE A 278 -3.64 3.61 2.01
C ILE A 278 -2.22 4.05 2.39
N ASN A 279 -1.19 3.34 1.90
CA ASN A 279 0.21 3.68 2.20
C ASN A 279 0.53 5.14 1.87
N SER A 280 0.16 5.59 0.66
CA SER A 280 0.43 6.97 0.26
C SER A 280 -0.34 8.02 1.06
N ALA A 281 -1.57 7.70 1.53
CA ALA A 281 -2.33 8.58 2.40
C ALA A 281 -1.60 8.78 3.74
N PHE A 282 -1.15 7.71 4.37
CA PHE A 282 -0.40 7.78 5.62
C PHE A 282 0.96 8.45 5.45
N GLU A 283 1.70 8.17 4.37
CA GLU A 283 2.95 8.87 4.07
C GLU A 283 2.76 10.39 3.92
N GLU A 284 1.70 10.82 3.24
CA GLU A 284 1.40 12.24 3.06
C GLU A 284 1.05 12.93 4.38
N LEU A 285 0.25 12.27 5.23
CA LEU A 285 -0.23 12.83 6.50
C LEU A 285 0.88 12.97 7.53
N PHE A 286 1.70 11.95 7.68
CA PHE A 286 2.66 11.86 8.77
C PHE A 286 4.10 12.23 8.37
N LYS A 287 4.25 12.87 7.22
CA LYS A 287 5.54 13.37 6.72
C LYS A 287 6.03 14.64 7.43
N THR A 288 5.10 15.39 8.00
CA THR A 288 5.41 16.68 8.68
C THR A 288 5.62 16.46 10.17
N LYS A 289 6.36 17.38 10.82
CA LYS A 289 6.59 17.36 12.28
C LYS A 289 5.28 17.24 13.09
N ASN A 290 4.25 17.99 12.72
CA ASN A 290 2.94 17.91 13.37
C ASN A 290 2.22 16.59 13.07
N GLY A 291 2.37 16.06 11.86
CA GLY A 291 1.83 14.75 11.50
C GLY A 291 2.46 13.63 12.32
N VAL A 292 3.78 13.67 12.52
CA VAL A 292 4.49 12.69 13.37
C VAL A 292 3.99 12.73 14.82
N LYS A 293 3.78 13.94 15.38
CA LYS A 293 3.20 14.09 16.72
C LYS A 293 1.79 13.50 16.83
N LEU A 294 0.97 13.74 15.82
CA LEU A 294 -0.38 13.19 15.75
C LEU A 294 -0.36 11.67 15.64
N LEU A 295 0.53 11.11 14.81
CA LEU A 295 0.70 9.67 14.67
C LEU A 295 1.09 9.02 16.01
N ALA A 296 2.08 9.59 16.71
CA ALA A 296 2.47 9.10 18.03
C ALA A 296 1.29 9.12 19.02
N ALA A 297 0.48 10.17 18.99
CA ALA A 297 -0.71 10.28 19.83
C ALA A 297 -1.79 9.25 19.46
N ILE A 298 -2.02 8.99 18.16
CA ILE A 298 -2.95 7.96 17.68
C ILE A 298 -2.49 6.56 18.11
N LEU A 299 -1.19 6.30 18.04
CA LEU A 299 -0.59 5.02 18.47
C LEU A 299 -0.49 4.89 20.01
N GLY A 300 -0.80 5.95 20.77
CA GLY A 300 -0.67 5.95 22.22
C GLY A 300 0.78 5.88 22.72
N ILE A 301 1.73 6.31 21.90
CA ILE A 301 3.16 6.34 22.27
C ILE A 301 3.38 7.47 23.26
N ASP A 302 3.71 7.10 24.51
CA ASP A 302 4.03 8.07 25.55
C ASP A 302 5.42 8.69 25.31
N ARG A 303 5.49 10.01 25.37
CA ARG A 303 6.73 10.78 25.22
C ARG A 303 7.75 10.53 26.33
N GLN A 304 7.30 10.05 27.49
CA GLN A 304 8.14 9.81 28.66
C GLN A 304 8.58 8.36 28.78
N SER A 305 8.07 7.49 27.92
CA SER A 305 8.36 6.06 27.93
C SER A 305 9.69 5.79 27.23
N SER A 306 10.61 5.13 27.93
CA SER A 306 11.83 4.55 27.36
C SER A 306 11.56 3.35 26.43
N GLU A 307 10.29 3.02 26.18
CA GLU A 307 9.87 1.87 25.37
C GLU A 307 10.32 1.99 23.90
N PHE A 308 10.40 3.24 23.38
CA PHE A 308 10.88 3.54 22.05
C PHE A 308 12.18 4.34 22.10
N ASP A 309 13.21 3.74 22.67
CA ASP A 309 14.57 4.23 22.50
C ASP A 309 15.03 3.93 21.06
N PHE A 310 15.01 4.95 20.22
CA PHE A 310 15.45 4.88 18.85
C PHE A 310 16.98 4.88 18.73
N GLY A 311 17.69 4.67 19.86
CA GLY A 311 19.11 4.56 20.04
C GLY A 311 19.95 4.82 18.80
N SER A 312 20.49 5.99 18.68
CA SER A 312 21.69 6.20 17.88
C SER A 312 22.89 5.93 18.80
N ASP A 313 23.89 5.23 18.31
CA ASP A 313 25.19 5.16 18.96
C ASP A 313 25.84 6.56 19.06
N GLU A 314 25.26 7.56 18.41
CA GLU A 314 25.50 8.98 18.58
C GLU A 314 24.24 9.64 19.20
N TYR A 315 24.42 10.13 20.39
CA TYR A 315 23.42 10.81 21.22
C TYR A 315 22.90 12.08 20.50
N ASP A 316 21.86 11.91 19.70
CA ASP A 316 21.12 13.01 19.12
C ASP A 316 19.80 13.14 19.89
N GLU A 317 19.81 13.90 20.98
CA GLU A 317 18.63 14.13 21.84
C GLU A 317 17.42 14.63 21.03
N GLU A 318 17.66 15.30 19.90
CA GLU A 318 16.60 15.75 19.00
C GLU A 318 15.91 14.60 18.26
N LYS A 319 16.61 13.49 17.96
CA LYS A 319 16.04 12.34 17.26
C LYS A 319 15.33 11.36 18.19
N SER A 320 15.61 11.39 19.49
CA SER A 320 14.98 10.54 20.50
C SER A 320 13.59 11.03 20.94
N ALA A 321 13.17 12.23 20.54
CA ALA A 321 11.86 12.76 20.90
C ALA A 321 10.76 12.13 20.02
N PRO A 322 9.57 11.78 20.58
CA PRO A 322 8.42 11.28 19.82
C PRO A 322 7.97 12.14 18.65
N GLU A 323 8.35 13.41 18.63
CA GLU A 323 8.14 14.31 17.51
C GLU A 323 8.99 14.00 16.27
N TYR A 324 9.97 13.12 16.40
CA TYR A 324 10.84 12.59 15.34
C TYR A 324 10.66 11.10 15.11
N PHE A 325 9.54 10.53 15.57
CA PHE A 325 9.23 9.12 15.31
C PHE A 325 9.49 8.80 13.83
N PRO A 326 10.43 7.88 13.52
CA PRO A 326 10.78 7.62 12.14
C PRO A 326 9.60 6.91 11.45
N TRP A 327 9.04 7.55 10.42
CA TRP A 327 8.13 6.88 9.50
C TRP A 327 8.82 5.71 8.78
N ARG A 328 10.14 5.81 8.63
CA ARG A 328 11.04 4.82 8.01
C ARG A 328 12.20 4.53 8.95
N ASP A 329 12.82 3.38 8.76
CA ASP A 329 14.09 3.00 9.38
C ASP A 329 14.06 2.89 10.91
N PHE A 330 12.95 2.41 11.47
CA PHE A 330 12.90 2.06 12.88
C PHE A 330 13.58 0.71 13.14
N LEU A 331 14.13 0.55 14.35
CA LEU A 331 14.84 -0.66 14.73
C LEU A 331 13.90 -1.88 14.76
N SER A 332 14.39 -3.03 14.34
CA SER A 332 13.63 -4.29 14.33
C SER A 332 13.02 -4.67 15.69
N ARG A 333 13.70 -4.30 16.80
CA ARG A 333 13.19 -4.50 18.16
C ARG A 333 11.86 -3.79 18.45
N HIS A 334 11.57 -2.67 17.76
CA HIS A 334 10.34 -1.92 17.95
C HIS A 334 9.17 -2.45 17.13
N ARG A 335 9.46 -3.30 16.16
CA ARG A 335 8.46 -3.78 15.19
C ARG A 335 7.29 -4.49 15.86
N ALA A 336 7.54 -5.45 16.73
CA ALA A 336 6.47 -6.22 17.38
C ALA A 336 5.52 -5.29 18.17
N ARG A 337 6.08 -4.29 18.85
CA ARG A 337 5.29 -3.31 19.59
C ARG A 337 4.51 -2.39 18.66
N LEU A 338 5.11 -1.95 17.54
CA LEU A 338 4.42 -1.15 16.53
C LEU A 338 3.27 -1.90 15.86
N VAL A 339 3.44 -3.18 15.57
CA VAL A 339 2.36 -4.05 15.06
C VAL A 339 1.20 -4.10 16.06
N SER A 340 1.47 -4.30 17.37
CA SER A 340 0.44 -4.29 18.41
C SER A 340 -0.32 -2.95 18.43
N LEU A 341 0.40 -1.82 18.47
CA LEU A 341 -0.21 -0.49 18.49
C LEU A 341 -1.04 -0.17 17.24
N VAL A 342 -0.56 -0.57 16.07
CA VAL A 342 -1.30 -0.44 14.81
C VAL A 342 -2.58 -1.28 14.85
N ASN A 343 -2.53 -2.51 15.36
CA ASN A 343 -3.69 -3.39 15.50
C ASN A 343 -4.69 -2.91 16.55
N GLU A 344 -4.24 -2.16 17.55
CA GLU A 344 -5.10 -1.58 18.59
C GLU A 344 -5.79 -0.27 18.13
N SER A 345 -5.22 0.44 17.15
CA SER A 345 -5.67 1.79 16.76
C SER A 345 -6.04 1.94 15.29
N ILE A 346 -5.06 1.81 14.39
CA ILE A 346 -5.22 2.16 12.97
C ILE A 346 -5.94 1.07 12.17
N THR A 347 -5.58 -0.19 12.39
CA THR A 347 -6.19 -1.32 11.65
C THR A 347 -7.70 -1.40 11.84
N PRO A 348 -8.26 -1.34 13.08
CA PRO A 348 -9.71 -1.33 13.27
C PRO A 348 -10.39 -0.14 12.60
N ALA A 349 -9.77 1.03 12.66
CA ALA A 349 -10.31 2.23 12.03
C ALA A 349 -10.39 2.10 10.50
N LEU A 350 -9.36 1.56 9.86
CA LEU A 350 -9.38 1.29 8.42
C LEU A 350 -10.46 0.26 8.04
N VAL A 351 -10.54 -0.84 8.79
CA VAL A 351 -11.58 -1.85 8.57
C VAL A 351 -12.97 -1.23 8.71
N GLU A 352 -13.21 -0.42 9.73
CA GLU A 352 -14.49 0.24 9.93
C GLU A 352 -14.81 1.19 8.78
N MET A 353 -13.90 2.07 8.39
CA MET A 353 -14.11 3.03 7.31
C MET A 353 -14.40 2.36 5.96
N PHE A 354 -13.68 1.30 5.60
CA PHE A 354 -13.81 0.65 4.28
C PHE A 354 -14.85 -0.48 4.23
N PHE A 355 -15.26 -1.04 5.37
CA PHE A 355 -16.16 -2.20 5.38
C PHE A 355 -17.44 -1.99 6.20
N SER A 356 -17.56 -0.89 6.98
CA SER A 356 -18.75 -0.58 7.75
C SER A 356 -19.51 0.66 7.24
N THR A 357 -18.93 1.47 6.35
CA THR A 357 -19.68 2.49 5.63
C THR A 357 -20.82 1.81 4.85
N PRO A 358 -22.09 2.25 4.99
CA PRO A 358 -23.27 1.50 4.56
C PRO A 358 -23.21 0.96 3.12
N PHE A 359 -22.87 1.78 2.15
CA PHE A 359 -22.79 1.34 0.74
C PHE A 359 -21.57 0.43 0.47
N TYR A 360 -20.47 0.56 1.20
CA TYR A 360 -19.35 -0.38 1.12
C TYR A 360 -19.74 -1.73 1.75
N ALA A 361 -20.39 -1.71 2.92
CA ALA A 361 -20.87 -2.93 3.58
C ALA A 361 -21.89 -3.69 2.73
N GLU A 362 -22.79 -2.98 2.08
CA GLU A 362 -23.75 -3.55 1.15
C GLU A 362 -23.05 -4.23 -0.03
N TYR A 363 -22.08 -3.54 -0.65
CA TYR A 363 -21.31 -4.13 -1.74
C TYR A 363 -20.54 -5.38 -1.30
N CYS A 364 -19.89 -5.36 -0.13
CA CYS A 364 -19.21 -6.54 0.40
C CYS A 364 -20.15 -7.74 0.53
N THR A 365 -21.38 -7.51 1.00
CA THR A 365 -22.41 -8.54 1.11
C THR A 365 -22.83 -9.06 -0.25
N GLN A 366 -23.05 -8.18 -1.21
CA GLN A 366 -23.43 -8.55 -2.58
C GLN A 366 -22.31 -9.28 -3.31
N PHE A 367 -21.05 -8.86 -3.11
CA PHE A 367 -19.86 -9.54 -3.66
C PHE A 367 -19.76 -10.98 -3.17
N LYS A 368 -19.90 -11.23 -1.87
CA LYS A 368 -19.92 -12.58 -1.29
C LYS A 368 -21.08 -13.40 -1.85
N ASN A 369 -22.28 -12.83 -1.87
CA ASN A 369 -23.49 -13.52 -2.39
C ASN A 369 -23.34 -13.88 -3.87
N TYR A 370 -22.71 -13.01 -4.67
CA TYR A 370 -22.48 -13.28 -6.09
C TYR A 370 -21.70 -14.59 -6.30
N PHE A 371 -20.59 -14.77 -5.60
CA PHE A 371 -19.82 -16.01 -5.72
C PHE A 371 -20.58 -17.24 -5.21
N ALA A 372 -21.23 -17.11 -4.06
CA ALA A 372 -22.00 -18.20 -3.48
C ALA A 372 -23.16 -18.66 -4.40
N THR A 373 -23.92 -17.70 -4.94
CA THR A 373 -25.05 -17.97 -5.82
C THR A 373 -24.60 -18.59 -7.15
N THR A 374 -23.59 -18.00 -7.79
CA THR A 374 -23.07 -18.51 -9.07
C THR A 374 -22.48 -19.91 -8.92
N GLU A 375 -21.76 -20.19 -7.85
CA GLU A 375 -21.21 -21.51 -7.58
C GLU A 375 -22.33 -22.55 -7.36
N GLU A 376 -23.40 -22.18 -6.64
CA GLU A 376 -24.54 -23.03 -6.41
C GLU A 376 -25.34 -23.31 -7.70
N GLU A 377 -25.54 -22.30 -8.53
CA GLU A 377 -26.21 -22.43 -9.84
C GLU A 377 -25.44 -23.37 -10.76
N LEU A 378 -24.12 -23.19 -10.89
CA LEU A 378 -23.27 -24.09 -11.69
C LEU A 378 -23.29 -25.53 -11.16
N ARG A 379 -23.37 -25.71 -9.84
CA ARG A 379 -23.49 -27.03 -9.21
C ARG A 379 -24.85 -27.70 -9.52
N ARG A 380 -25.95 -26.93 -9.42
CA ARG A 380 -27.31 -27.42 -9.72
C ARG A 380 -27.47 -27.84 -11.19
N GLU A 381 -26.91 -27.06 -12.10
CA GLU A 381 -26.96 -27.33 -13.53
C GLU A 381 -26.01 -28.47 -13.97
N ARG A 382 -25.22 -29.04 -13.05
CA ARG A 382 -24.19 -30.07 -13.31
C ARG A 382 -23.24 -29.69 -14.45
N ARG A 383 -22.88 -28.40 -14.55
CA ARG A 383 -22.01 -27.91 -15.61
C ARG A 383 -20.55 -28.24 -15.31
N ASN A 384 -19.80 -28.62 -16.34
CA ASN A 384 -18.33 -28.77 -16.29
C ASN A 384 -17.61 -27.44 -16.01
N ASP A 385 -18.34 -26.31 -16.04
CA ASP A 385 -17.80 -24.97 -15.85
C ASP A 385 -17.47 -24.65 -14.39
N GLN A 386 -17.89 -25.48 -13.43
CA GLN A 386 -17.63 -25.24 -12.00
C GLN A 386 -16.12 -25.17 -11.68
N ASN A 387 -15.32 -26.03 -12.34
CA ASN A 387 -13.86 -25.99 -12.16
C ASN A 387 -13.26 -24.69 -12.73
N LEU A 388 -13.75 -24.24 -13.89
CA LEU A 388 -13.33 -22.97 -14.49
C LEU A 388 -13.74 -21.78 -13.59
N PHE A 389 -14.94 -21.81 -13.03
CA PHE A 389 -15.40 -20.79 -12.11
C PHE A 389 -14.56 -20.72 -10.84
N SER A 390 -14.15 -21.85 -10.28
CA SER A 390 -13.24 -21.89 -9.12
C SER A 390 -11.88 -21.24 -9.43
N ILE A 391 -11.34 -21.47 -10.63
CA ILE A 391 -10.10 -20.82 -11.09
C ILE A 391 -10.31 -19.32 -11.23
N VAL A 392 -11.43 -18.88 -11.82
CA VAL A 392 -11.77 -17.45 -11.96
C VAL A 392 -11.98 -16.80 -10.61
N LYS A 393 -12.69 -17.47 -9.69
CA LYS A 393 -12.87 -17.01 -8.31
C LYS A 393 -11.51 -16.82 -7.63
N GLY A 394 -10.63 -17.80 -7.71
CA GLY A 394 -9.27 -17.70 -7.18
C GLY A 394 -8.49 -16.52 -7.77
N HIS A 395 -8.60 -16.29 -9.07
CA HIS A 395 -7.97 -15.14 -9.71
C HIS A 395 -8.54 -13.80 -9.22
N VAL A 396 -9.86 -13.68 -9.06
CA VAL A 396 -10.49 -12.46 -8.55
C VAL A 396 -10.09 -12.19 -7.10
N LEU A 397 -10.08 -13.22 -6.25
CA LEU A 397 -9.80 -13.10 -4.82
C LEU A 397 -8.31 -12.91 -4.54
N PHE A 398 -7.44 -13.68 -5.18
CA PHE A 398 -6.03 -13.81 -4.82
C PHE A 398 -5.06 -13.55 -5.97
N ASN A 399 -5.58 -13.20 -7.15
CA ASN A 399 -4.79 -13.05 -8.38
C ASN A 399 -3.98 -14.32 -8.74
N ASP A 400 -4.58 -15.47 -8.57
CA ASP A 400 -4.01 -16.76 -8.97
C ASP A 400 -3.86 -16.87 -10.50
N ILE A 401 -3.18 -17.92 -10.95
CA ILE A 401 -2.95 -18.16 -12.38
C ILE A 401 -4.28 -18.39 -13.08
N LEU A 402 -4.58 -17.55 -14.08
CA LEU A 402 -5.77 -17.65 -14.91
C LEU A 402 -5.46 -18.49 -16.16
N SER A 403 -6.04 -19.68 -16.25
CA SER A 403 -5.87 -20.55 -17.42
C SER A 403 -6.54 -19.96 -18.68
N LYS A 404 -6.01 -20.25 -19.88
CA LYS A 404 -6.60 -19.80 -21.14
C LYS A 404 -8.09 -20.13 -21.29
N PRO A 405 -8.56 -21.34 -20.93
CA PRO A 405 -10.00 -21.66 -20.97
C PRO A 405 -10.85 -20.81 -20.03
N ALA A 406 -10.29 -20.29 -18.93
CA ALA A 406 -11.01 -19.49 -17.95
C ALA A 406 -11.12 -18.00 -18.34
N LEU A 407 -10.39 -17.51 -19.36
CA LEU A 407 -10.37 -16.10 -19.76
C LEU A 407 -11.75 -15.55 -20.13
N ALA A 408 -12.56 -16.32 -20.86
CA ALA A 408 -13.90 -15.89 -21.27
C ALA A 408 -14.83 -15.75 -20.05
N MET A 409 -14.79 -16.71 -19.12
CA MET A 409 -15.56 -16.65 -17.89
C MET A 409 -15.07 -15.50 -16.99
N HIS A 410 -13.77 -15.27 -16.91
CA HIS A 410 -13.21 -14.14 -16.17
C HIS A 410 -13.72 -12.80 -16.71
N ALA A 411 -13.78 -12.63 -18.04
CA ALA A 411 -14.31 -11.40 -18.64
C ALA A 411 -15.77 -11.17 -18.24
N MET A 412 -16.60 -12.23 -18.26
CA MET A 412 -18.01 -12.17 -17.82
C MET A 412 -18.11 -11.81 -16.33
N VAL A 413 -17.41 -12.53 -15.45
CA VAL A 413 -17.41 -12.26 -14.00
C VAL A 413 -16.94 -10.83 -13.70
N ARG A 414 -15.92 -10.35 -14.40
CA ARG A 414 -15.42 -8.97 -14.24
C ARG A 414 -16.48 -7.94 -14.63
N GLU A 415 -17.20 -8.15 -15.72
CA GLU A 415 -18.28 -7.24 -16.17
C GLU A 415 -19.44 -7.23 -15.17
N GLU A 416 -19.84 -8.39 -14.66
CA GLU A 416 -20.90 -8.51 -13.64
C GLU A 416 -20.51 -7.84 -12.32
N LEU A 417 -19.29 -8.05 -11.84
CA LEU A 417 -18.77 -7.39 -10.64
C LEU A 417 -18.64 -5.87 -10.82
N ARG A 418 -18.27 -5.42 -12.03
CA ARG A 418 -18.27 -4.00 -12.36
C ARG A 418 -19.67 -3.41 -12.31
N ALA A 419 -20.65 -4.06 -12.94
CA ALA A 419 -22.03 -3.61 -12.87
C ALA A 419 -22.56 -3.60 -11.43
N LEU A 420 -22.13 -4.55 -10.61
CA LEU A 420 -22.49 -4.63 -9.20
C LEU A 420 -21.95 -3.43 -8.42
N ILE A 421 -20.69 -3.12 -8.54
CA ILE A 421 -20.06 -2.01 -7.82
C ILE A 421 -20.59 -0.66 -8.30
N ASP A 422 -20.80 -0.47 -9.61
CA ASP A 422 -21.28 0.78 -10.19
C ASP A 422 -22.70 1.14 -9.74
N ARG A 423 -23.56 0.12 -9.45
CA ARG A 423 -24.92 0.36 -8.91
C ARG A 423 -24.98 0.54 -7.39
N THR A 424 -23.96 0.03 -6.66
CA THR A 424 -23.99 -0.01 -5.19
C THR A 424 -23.18 1.12 -4.56
N ILE A 425 -22.06 1.50 -5.19
CA ILE A 425 -21.10 2.44 -4.60
C ILE A 425 -21.07 3.73 -5.42
N PRO A 426 -21.20 4.90 -4.78
CA PRO A 426 -21.01 6.19 -5.44
C PRO A 426 -19.61 6.28 -6.07
N ASP A 427 -19.53 6.55 -7.37
CA ASP A 427 -18.27 6.57 -8.13
C ASP A 427 -17.20 7.47 -7.50
N PHE A 428 -17.60 8.66 -7.02
CA PHE A 428 -16.68 9.59 -6.39
C PHE A 428 -16.01 9.02 -5.14
N SER A 429 -16.72 8.18 -4.35
CA SER A 429 -16.18 7.56 -3.13
C SER A 429 -15.05 6.55 -3.40
N ARG A 430 -14.95 6.04 -4.64
CA ARG A 430 -13.87 5.15 -5.08
C ARG A 430 -12.64 5.89 -5.62
N LYS A 431 -12.73 7.19 -5.85
CA LYS A 431 -11.57 7.94 -6.36
C LYS A 431 -10.46 8.00 -5.31
N THR A 432 -9.23 7.77 -5.75
CA THR A 432 -8.02 7.81 -4.90
C THR A 432 -7.94 9.06 -4.05
N ILE A 433 -8.25 10.23 -4.64
CA ILE A 433 -8.23 11.51 -3.92
C ILE A 433 -9.27 11.55 -2.80
N PHE A 434 -10.47 10.98 -3.00
CA PHE A 434 -11.51 10.91 -1.99
C PHE A 434 -11.09 10.01 -0.81
N GLN A 435 -10.56 8.82 -1.10
CA GLN A 435 -10.13 7.89 -0.05
C GLN A 435 -8.95 8.44 0.77
N LYS A 436 -8.02 9.12 0.12
CA LYS A 436 -6.95 9.86 0.84
C LYS A 436 -7.54 10.97 1.71
N ALA A 437 -8.54 11.69 1.21
CA ALA A 437 -9.22 12.73 1.98
C ALA A 437 -10.02 12.13 3.16
N MET A 438 -10.65 10.98 3.01
CA MET A 438 -11.33 10.26 4.08
C MET A 438 -10.38 9.89 5.23
N ILE A 439 -9.19 9.35 4.91
CA ILE A 439 -8.16 9.03 5.91
C ILE A 439 -7.63 10.31 6.58
N GLU A 440 -7.44 11.40 5.82
CA GLU A 440 -7.04 12.70 6.39
C GLU A 440 -8.13 13.28 7.31
N ALA A 441 -9.41 13.20 6.93
CA ALA A 441 -10.54 13.61 7.77
C ALA A 441 -10.58 12.81 9.09
N TRP A 442 -10.38 11.49 9.01
CA TRP A 442 -10.23 10.64 10.20
C TRP A 442 -9.11 11.12 11.11
N SER A 443 -7.93 11.41 10.57
CA SER A 443 -6.79 11.87 11.38
C SER A 443 -7.06 13.22 12.08
N LEU A 444 -7.74 14.14 11.43
CA LEU A 444 -8.14 15.43 12.03
C LEU A 444 -9.16 15.23 13.15
N LEU A 445 -10.13 14.35 12.95
CA LEU A 445 -11.10 14.02 13.99
C LEU A 445 -10.42 13.34 15.18
N CYS A 446 -9.44 12.44 14.94
CA CYS A 446 -8.59 11.88 15.99
C CYS A 446 -7.89 12.96 16.79
N ALA A 447 -7.30 13.96 16.14
CA ALA A 447 -6.63 15.07 16.83
C ALA A 447 -7.59 15.83 17.76
N LYS A 448 -8.80 16.14 17.29
CA LYS A 448 -9.84 16.78 18.11
C LYS A 448 -10.31 15.89 19.27
N PHE A 449 -10.47 14.59 19.05
CA PHE A 449 -10.88 13.64 20.08
C PHE A 449 -9.82 13.42 21.15
N ILE A 450 -8.55 13.30 20.76
CA ILE A 450 -7.43 13.24 21.71
C ILE A 450 -7.40 14.50 22.59
N ALA A 451 -7.52 15.67 21.98
CA ALA A 451 -7.50 16.95 22.71
C ALA A 451 -8.66 17.08 23.72
N ASN A 452 -9.76 16.38 23.47
CA ASN A 452 -10.96 16.40 24.33
C ASN A 452 -11.13 15.14 25.18
N GLY A 453 -10.18 14.18 25.16
CA GLY A 453 -10.25 12.94 25.92
C GLY A 453 -11.41 12.02 25.51
N ILE A 454 -11.77 12.04 24.21
CA ILE A 454 -12.76 11.14 23.61
C ILE A 454 -12.04 9.92 23.04
N PRO A 455 -12.59 8.70 23.20
CA PRO A 455 -11.96 7.49 22.69
C PRO A 455 -11.76 7.51 21.16
N LEU A 456 -10.57 7.16 20.70
CA LEU A 456 -10.20 7.19 19.27
C LEU A 456 -11.05 6.29 18.37
N ALA A 457 -11.52 5.15 18.91
CA ALA A 457 -12.42 4.26 18.17
C ALA A 457 -13.72 4.94 17.71
N ARG A 458 -14.11 6.05 18.36
CA ARG A 458 -15.28 6.83 17.94
C ARG A 458 -15.03 7.61 16.66
N ALA A 459 -13.77 7.97 16.35
CA ALA A 459 -13.43 8.75 15.16
C ALA A 459 -13.77 8.02 13.85
N SER A 460 -13.39 6.75 13.71
CA SER A 460 -13.73 5.94 12.53
C SER A 460 -15.22 5.75 12.37
N HIS A 461 -15.94 5.54 13.46
CA HIS A 461 -17.39 5.44 13.46
C HIS A 461 -18.05 6.72 12.90
N TYR A 462 -17.63 7.89 13.36
CA TYR A 462 -18.18 9.15 12.83
C TYR A 462 -17.81 9.36 11.37
N ILE A 463 -16.61 9.01 10.95
CA ILE A 463 -16.22 9.11 9.53
C ILE A 463 -17.12 8.25 8.65
N THR A 464 -17.47 7.02 9.06
CA THR A 464 -18.41 6.19 8.28
C THR A 464 -19.77 6.88 8.10
N ILE A 465 -20.25 7.54 9.16
CA ILE A 465 -21.50 8.30 9.13
C ILE A 465 -21.38 9.54 8.21
N PHE A 466 -20.28 10.30 8.34
CA PHE A 466 -20.07 11.50 7.50
C PHE A 466 -19.97 11.14 6.03
N VAL A 467 -19.27 10.06 5.70
CA VAL A 467 -19.17 9.53 4.34
C VAL A 467 -20.54 9.09 3.84
N ALA A 468 -21.30 8.33 4.62
CA ALA A 468 -22.63 7.88 4.25
C ALA A 468 -23.61 9.07 4.05
N ASN A 469 -23.51 10.10 4.90
CA ASN A 469 -24.33 11.30 4.80
C ASN A 469 -23.95 12.21 3.62
N SER A 470 -22.80 12.00 2.99
CA SER A 470 -22.32 12.78 1.85
C SER A 470 -22.90 12.35 0.50
N PHE A 471 -23.54 11.18 0.45
CA PHE A 471 -24.04 10.58 -0.79
C PHE A 471 -25.52 10.22 -0.73
N PRO A 472 -26.21 10.05 -1.88
CA PRO A 472 -27.59 9.63 -1.93
C PRO A 472 -27.84 8.33 -1.13
N PRO A 473 -29.02 8.19 -0.50
CA PRO A 473 -30.17 9.07 -0.54
C PRO A 473 -30.11 10.24 0.46
N LYS A 474 -29.05 10.39 1.25
CA LYS A 474 -28.96 11.41 2.32
C LYS A 474 -28.64 12.81 1.77
N SER A 475 -27.66 12.88 0.87
CA SER A 475 -27.18 14.13 0.29
C SER A 475 -26.55 13.86 -1.08
N ASP A 476 -26.40 14.91 -1.87
CA ASP A 476 -25.66 14.93 -3.12
C ASP A 476 -24.39 15.79 -3.03
N LEU A 477 -23.80 15.88 -1.84
CA LEU A 477 -22.70 16.79 -1.50
C LEU A 477 -21.54 16.79 -2.50
N PHE A 478 -21.27 15.67 -3.15
CA PHE A 478 -20.21 15.49 -4.12
C PHE A 478 -20.70 15.33 -5.57
N ASP A 479 -21.95 15.73 -5.88
CA ASP A 479 -22.42 15.76 -7.27
C ASP A 479 -21.69 16.85 -8.05
N GLU A 480 -21.02 16.49 -9.14
CA GLU A 480 -20.20 17.40 -9.95
C GLU A 480 -20.96 18.63 -10.50
N ARG A 481 -22.29 18.61 -10.50
CA ARG A 481 -23.14 19.71 -10.94
C ARG A 481 -23.18 20.89 -9.96
N HIS A 482 -22.76 20.69 -8.71
CA HIS A 482 -22.71 21.77 -7.74
C HIS A 482 -21.66 22.82 -8.08
N LEU A 483 -22.04 24.09 -8.01
CA LEU A 483 -21.18 25.22 -8.37
C LEU A 483 -19.99 25.34 -7.43
N TYR A 484 -20.15 25.12 -6.13
CA TYR A 484 -19.05 25.16 -5.16
C TYR A 484 -17.98 24.08 -5.43
N LEU A 485 -18.37 22.95 -6.02
CA LEU A 485 -17.42 21.91 -6.43
C LEU A 485 -16.68 22.29 -7.72
N GLN A 486 -17.35 22.94 -8.67
CA GLN A 486 -16.72 23.44 -9.89
C GLN A 486 -15.66 24.51 -9.60
N ASP A 487 -15.90 25.34 -8.60
CA ASP A 487 -14.93 26.34 -8.17
C ASP A 487 -13.71 25.73 -7.44
N THR A 488 -13.86 24.57 -6.79
CA THR A 488 -12.83 24.01 -5.89
C THR A 488 -12.24 22.68 -6.35
N ILE A 489 -13.06 21.65 -6.55
CA ILE A 489 -12.63 20.25 -6.74
C ILE A 489 -12.64 19.84 -8.20
N PHE A 490 -13.64 20.29 -8.97
CA PHE A 490 -13.81 19.90 -10.37
C PHE A 490 -13.35 20.99 -11.35
N SER A 491 -13.10 20.57 -12.58
CA SER A 491 -12.95 21.43 -13.75
C SER A 491 -13.74 20.77 -14.89
N GLY A 492 -15.01 21.17 -15.04
CA GLY A 492 -15.97 20.39 -15.81
C GLY A 492 -16.22 19.03 -15.12
N SER A 493 -16.16 17.95 -15.87
CA SER A 493 -16.28 16.57 -15.34
C SER A 493 -14.96 15.99 -14.78
N ARG A 494 -13.85 16.73 -14.83
CA ARG A 494 -12.55 16.23 -14.38
C ARG A 494 -12.24 16.68 -12.96
N ILE A 495 -11.79 15.75 -12.14
CA ILE A 495 -11.32 16.04 -10.77
C ILE A 495 -9.94 16.70 -10.84
N LYS A 496 -9.76 17.81 -10.13
CA LYS A 496 -8.44 18.45 -9.94
C LYS A 496 -7.61 17.59 -8.96
N VAL A 497 -6.59 16.90 -9.45
CA VAL A 497 -5.70 16.11 -8.58
C VAL A 497 -4.66 17.03 -7.96
N THR A 498 -5.08 17.88 -7.03
CA THR A 498 -4.22 18.85 -6.33
C THR A 498 -4.38 18.70 -4.81
N ARG A 499 -3.36 19.17 -4.07
CA ARG A 499 -3.42 19.21 -2.60
C ARG A 499 -4.56 20.08 -2.10
N SER A 500 -4.86 21.20 -2.79
CA SER A 500 -6.00 22.06 -2.46
C SER A 500 -7.32 21.33 -2.62
N ALA A 501 -7.56 20.68 -3.76
CA ALA A 501 -8.79 19.92 -3.99
C ALA A 501 -8.98 18.80 -2.95
N LYS A 502 -7.92 18.04 -2.64
CA LYS A 502 -7.98 17.04 -1.56
C LYS A 502 -8.40 17.65 -0.23
N ARG A 503 -7.80 18.77 0.15
CA ARG A 503 -8.13 19.47 1.39
C ARG A 503 -9.59 19.97 1.41
N GLN A 504 -10.12 20.40 0.28
CA GLN A 504 -11.53 20.81 0.17
C GLN A 504 -12.47 19.61 0.33
N ILE A 505 -12.10 18.42 -0.17
CA ILE A 505 -12.88 17.20 0.09
C ILE A 505 -12.90 16.87 1.59
N VAL A 506 -11.76 16.97 2.28
CA VAL A 506 -11.67 16.79 3.74
C VAL A 506 -12.64 17.71 4.48
N ARG A 507 -12.64 19.00 4.14
CA ARG A 507 -13.49 20.01 4.77
C ARG A 507 -14.97 19.72 4.55
N LEU A 508 -15.34 19.35 3.32
CA LEU A 508 -16.74 18.99 3.01
C LEU A 508 -17.18 17.72 3.75
N LEU A 509 -16.32 16.70 3.87
CA LEU A 509 -16.63 15.51 4.67
C LEU A 509 -16.90 15.87 6.12
N LEU A 510 -16.02 16.66 6.73
CA LEU A 510 -16.13 17.07 8.13
C LEU A 510 -17.31 18.05 8.36
N SER A 511 -17.73 18.81 7.36
CA SER A 511 -18.90 19.68 7.45
C SER A 511 -20.21 18.91 7.70
N ASN A 512 -20.26 17.61 7.35
CA ASN A 512 -21.43 16.75 7.63
C ASN A 512 -21.55 16.33 9.10
N ALA A 513 -20.57 16.67 9.94
CA ALA A 513 -20.62 16.38 11.37
C ALA A 513 -21.84 17.02 12.06
N ASP A 514 -22.27 18.18 11.60
CA ASP A 514 -23.47 18.86 12.11
C ASP A 514 -24.80 18.10 11.90
N LYS A 515 -24.82 17.15 10.96
CA LYS A 515 -25.99 16.31 10.66
C LYS A 515 -26.03 15.01 11.46
N THR A 516 -25.10 14.83 12.39
CA THR A 516 -24.92 13.59 13.11
C THR A 516 -25.35 13.79 14.55
N ASP A 517 -26.37 13.05 14.99
CA ASP A 517 -26.81 13.06 16.37
C ASP A 517 -25.90 12.11 17.19
N SER A 518 -25.19 12.67 18.15
CA SER A 518 -24.47 11.90 19.16
C SER A 518 -25.31 11.79 20.42
N THR A 519 -25.27 10.64 21.07
CA THR A 519 -25.87 10.45 22.40
C THR A 519 -25.04 11.06 23.52
N ASP A 520 -23.76 11.34 23.24
CA ASP A 520 -22.85 12.01 24.18
C ASP A 520 -22.79 13.52 23.87
N PRO A 521 -23.22 14.38 24.80
CA PRO A 521 -23.20 15.83 24.59
C PRO A 521 -21.80 16.40 24.30
N LYS A 522 -20.76 15.81 24.86
CA LYS A 522 -19.37 16.24 24.63
C LYS A 522 -18.91 15.92 23.22
N GLU A 523 -19.20 14.70 22.74
CA GLU A 523 -18.93 14.33 21.35
C GLU A 523 -19.69 15.25 20.39
N GLN A 524 -20.99 15.49 20.67
CA GLN A 524 -21.83 16.37 19.85
C GLN A 524 -21.26 17.78 19.75
N GLN A 525 -20.81 18.34 20.87
CA GLN A 525 -20.20 19.66 20.86
C GLN A 525 -18.94 19.70 19.99
N VAL A 526 -18.00 18.75 20.18
CA VAL A 526 -16.73 18.69 19.44
C VAL A 526 -16.95 18.53 17.94
N ILE A 527 -17.87 17.66 17.51
CA ILE A 527 -18.13 17.45 16.09
C ILE A 527 -18.85 18.65 15.45
N SER A 528 -19.76 19.32 16.18
CA SER A 528 -20.44 20.53 15.68
C SER A 528 -19.51 21.72 15.55
N GLU A 529 -18.60 21.91 16.52
CA GLU A 529 -17.54 22.94 16.45
C GLU A 529 -16.62 22.68 15.26
N LEU A 530 -16.17 21.42 15.06
CA LEU A 530 -15.35 21.03 13.93
C LEU A 530 -16.04 21.30 12.59
N ALA A 531 -17.33 20.95 12.47
CA ALA A 531 -18.09 21.22 11.26
C ALA A 531 -18.13 22.70 10.90
N LYS A 532 -18.38 23.56 11.88
CA LYS A 532 -18.39 25.03 11.70
C LYS A 532 -17.02 25.54 11.25
N GLU A 533 -15.94 25.13 11.92
CA GLU A 533 -14.57 25.49 11.58
C GLU A 533 -14.22 25.09 10.14
N GLU A 534 -14.60 23.87 9.73
CA GLU A 534 -14.24 23.36 8.41
C GLU A 534 -15.07 23.98 7.27
N VAL A 535 -16.33 24.29 7.51
CA VAL A 535 -17.15 25.07 6.55
C VAL A 535 -16.56 26.46 6.33
N GLY A 536 -16.21 27.17 7.41
CA GLY A 536 -15.54 28.48 7.33
C GLY A 536 -14.23 28.39 6.54
N SER A 537 -13.41 27.39 6.85
CA SER A 537 -12.15 27.13 6.14
C SER A 537 -12.35 26.77 4.66
N PHE A 538 -13.44 26.05 4.32
CA PHE A 538 -13.79 25.75 2.93
C PHE A 538 -14.11 27.04 2.16
N ILE A 539 -14.96 27.88 2.72
CA ILE A 539 -15.36 29.16 2.11
C ILE A 539 -14.15 30.09 1.93
N ASN A 540 -13.33 30.24 2.94
CA ASN A 540 -12.14 31.08 2.88
C ASN A 540 -11.16 30.61 1.78
N GLN A 541 -10.93 29.31 1.66
CA GLN A 541 -10.07 28.77 0.60
C GLN A 541 -10.69 29.00 -0.79
N MET A 542 -11.99 28.85 -0.93
CA MET A 542 -12.69 29.11 -2.19
C MET A 542 -12.54 30.58 -2.62
N ARG A 543 -12.66 31.52 -1.66
CA ARG A 543 -12.38 32.96 -1.88
C ARG A 543 -10.93 33.18 -2.33
N GLU A 544 -9.96 32.62 -1.64
CA GLU A 544 -8.55 32.73 -1.94
C GLU A 544 -8.19 32.19 -3.33
N ASP A 545 -8.72 31.04 -3.68
CA ASP A 545 -8.47 30.41 -4.99
C ASP A 545 -9.10 31.27 -6.11
N LYS A 546 -10.26 31.84 -5.89
CA LYS A 546 -10.91 32.75 -6.83
C LYS A 546 -10.13 34.06 -6.95
N ARG A 547 -9.65 34.61 -5.82
CA ARG A 547 -8.81 35.82 -5.82
C ARG A 547 -7.55 35.64 -6.69
N LYS A 548 -6.86 34.51 -6.57
CA LYS A 548 -5.69 34.20 -7.39
C LYS A 548 -6.03 34.14 -8.89
N VAL A 549 -7.18 33.59 -9.24
CA VAL A 549 -7.65 33.53 -10.64
C VAL A 549 -7.96 34.93 -11.15
N PHE A 550 -8.66 35.77 -10.38
CA PHE A 550 -8.96 37.15 -10.75
C PHE A 550 -7.70 37.99 -10.92
N GLU A 551 -6.78 37.95 -9.94
CA GLU A 551 -5.51 38.66 -10.02
C GLU A 551 -4.67 38.26 -11.22
N LYS A 552 -4.62 36.96 -11.52
CA LYS A 552 -3.90 36.44 -12.69
C LYS A 552 -4.55 36.89 -14.00
N SER A 553 -5.87 36.76 -14.11
CA SER A 553 -6.62 37.18 -15.30
C SER A 553 -6.51 38.68 -15.52
N TYR A 554 -6.56 39.43 -14.44
CA TYR A 554 -6.39 40.88 -14.48
C TYR A 554 -4.99 41.30 -14.97
N ARG A 555 -3.93 40.65 -14.47
CA ARG A 555 -2.54 40.92 -14.91
C ARG A 555 -2.32 40.59 -16.38
N THR A 556 -3.01 39.60 -16.91
CA THR A 556 -2.84 39.15 -18.30
C THR A 556 -3.78 39.83 -19.31
N ASN A 557 -4.75 40.63 -18.86
CA ASN A 557 -5.73 41.39 -19.65
C ASN A 557 -6.63 40.58 -20.62
N PHE A 558 -6.55 39.25 -20.64
CA PHE A 558 -7.16 38.47 -21.70
C PHE A 558 -8.40 37.66 -21.27
N ASN A 559 -8.59 37.37 -19.98
CA ASN A 559 -9.55 36.38 -19.53
C ASN A 559 -10.69 36.90 -18.63
N LEU A 560 -10.76 38.21 -18.35
CA LEU A 560 -11.89 38.74 -17.61
C LEU A 560 -13.10 38.93 -18.54
N PRO A 561 -14.31 38.54 -18.11
CA PRO A 561 -15.55 38.88 -18.81
C PRO A 561 -15.65 40.37 -19.07
N ALA A 562 -16.29 40.76 -20.19
CA ALA A 562 -16.36 42.15 -20.62
C ALA A 562 -16.96 43.07 -19.57
N PHE A 563 -18.02 42.62 -18.88
CA PHE A 563 -18.67 43.43 -17.84
C PHE A 563 -17.82 43.62 -16.58
N GLU A 564 -16.98 42.67 -16.23
CA GLU A 564 -16.03 42.78 -15.12
C GLU A 564 -14.90 43.75 -15.47
N ARG A 565 -14.43 43.73 -16.71
CA ARG A 565 -13.48 44.72 -17.22
C ARG A 565 -14.06 46.13 -17.18
N GLU A 566 -15.31 46.30 -17.65
CA GLU A 566 -16.01 47.59 -17.61
C GLU A 566 -16.16 48.12 -16.20
N ARG A 567 -16.49 47.25 -15.23
CA ARG A 567 -16.55 47.66 -13.81
C ARG A 567 -15.21 48.09 -13.25
N LEU A 568 -14.13 47.42 -13.59
CA LEU A 568 -12.79 47.81 -13.21
C LEU A 568 -12.37 49.15 -13.83
N TYR A 569 -12.74 49.39 -15.10
CA TYR A 569 -12.50 50.67 -15.74
C TYR A 569 -13.40 51.77 -15.19
N ALA A 570 -14.66 51.52 -14.94
CA ALA A 570 -15.60 52.48 -14.36
C ALA A 570 -15.23 52.95 -12.96
N ALA A 571 -14.43 52.14 -12.23
CA ALA A 571 -13.87 52.53 -10.92
C ALA A 571 -12.56 53.37 -11.05
N GLU A 572 -12.26 53.94 -12.21
CA GLU A 572 -11.06 54.72 -12.50
C GLU A 572 -9.75 53.96 -12.34
N LEU A 573 -9.82 52.61 -12.45
CA LEU A 573 -8.66 51.72 -12.35
C LEU A 573 -8.08 51.38 -13.72
N ASP A 574 -7.89 52.41 -14.57
CA ASP A 574 -7.45 52.26 -15.98
C ASP A 574 -6.14 51.49 -16.12
N LYS A 575 -5.30 51.46 -15.08
CA LYS A 575 -3.99 50.83 -15.10
C LYS A 575 -3.62 50.25 -13.72
N PRO A 576 -4.27 49.18 -13.32
CA PRO A 576 -4.03 48.59 -11.98
C PRO A 576 -2.60 48.09 -11.77
N ARG A 577 -1.87 47.77 -12.85
CA ARG A 577 -0.44 47.45 -12.75
C ARG A 577 0.36 48.66 -12.30
N GLU A 578 0.09 49.83 -12.87
CA GLU A 578 0.70 51.08 -12.47
C GLU A 578 0.25 51.51 -11.06
N MET A 579 -1.01 51.27 -10.69
CA MET A 579 -1.52 51.52 -9.35
C MET A 579 -0.86 50.62 -8.30
N LYS A 580 -0.61 49.36 -8.61
CA LYS A 580 0.08 48.44 -7.71
C LYS A 580 1.58 48.75 -7.55
N GLU A 581 2.20 49.31 -8.60
CA GLU A 581 3.63 49.68 -8.60
C GLU A 581 3.90 51.12 -8.13
N TYR A 582 2.97 52.06 -8.34
CA TYR A 582 3.15 53.49 -8.09
C TYR A 582 2.02 54.14 -7.30
N GLY A 583 0.93 53.42 -7.01
CA GLY A 583 -0.19 53.97 -6.22
C GLY A 583 0.11 53.95 -4.73
N GLY A 584 -0.30 55.00 -4.03
CA GLY A 584 -0.25 55.04 -2.58
C GLY A 584 -1.23 54.02 -1.96
N ASP A 585 -1.13 53.79 -0.64
CA ASP A 585 -1.93 52.85 0.12
C ASP A 585 -3.44 52.93 -0.12
N SER A 586 -3.98 54.14 -0.35
CA SER A 586 -5.39 54.38 -0.66
C SER A 586 -5.86 53.69 -1.97
N SER A 587 -5.05 53.76 -3.02
CA SER A 587 -5.39 53.12 -4.31
C SER A 587 -5.33 51.59 -4.26
N LYS A 588 -4.38 51.07 -3.49
CA LYS A 588 -4.27 49.63 -3.24
C LYS A 588 -5.50 49.12 -2.49
N THR A 589 -5.95 49.82 -1.46
CA THR A 589 -7.14 49.48 -0.66
C THR A 589 -8.38 49.52 -1.52
N GLN A 590 -8.55 50.53 -2.38
CA GLN A 590 -9.70 50.59 -3.30
C GLN A 590 -9.73 49.42 -4.31
N PHE A 591 -8.57 49.05 -4.85
CA PHE A 591 -8.43 47.91 -5.75
C PHE A 591 -8.77 46.60 -5.02
N ASP A 592 -8.19 46.38 -3.86
CA ASP A 592 -8.45 45.18 -3.05
C ASP A 592 -9.94 45.07 -2.66
N THR A 593 -10.56 46.18 -2.31
CA THR A 593 -12.02 46.25 -2.03
C THR A 593 -12.84 45.86 -3.25
N LEU A 594 -12.54 46.44 -4.42
CA LEU A 594 -13.25 46.11 -5.66
C LEU A 594 -13.09 44.63 -6.04
N VAL A 595 -11.87 44.09 -5.96
CA VAL A 595 -11.62 42.68 -6.21
C VAL A 595 -12.40 41.80 -5.22
N GLY A 596 -12.44 42.16 -3.94
CA GLY A 596 -13.23 41.49 -2.92
C GLY A 596 -14.72 41.46 -3.29
N THR A 597 -15.29 42.60 -3.66
CA THR A 597 -16.71 42.70 -4.09
C THR A 597 -17.00 41.81 -5.29
N LEU A 598 -16.16 41.85 -6.34
CA LEU A 598 -16.33 41.01 -7.52
C LEU A 598 -16.22 39.53 -7.21
N ILE A 599 -15.29 39.14 -6.34
CA ILE A 599 -15.17 37.74 -5.88
C ILE A 599 -16.45 37.31 -5.14
N SER A 600 -16.94 38.14 -4.23
CA SER A 600 -18.15 37.85 -3.46
C SER A 600 -19.39 37.70 -4.35
N GLU A 601 -19.57 38.59 -5.31
CA GLU A 601 -20.68 38.49 -6.27
C GLU A 601 -20.58 37.22 -7.13
N ASN A 602 -19.39 36.90 -7.63
CA ASN A 602 -19.13 35.69 -8.43
C ASN A 602 -19.34 34.39 -7.64
N LEU A 603 -19.10 34.39 -6.35
CA LEU A 603 -19.24 33.21 -5.50
C LEU A 603 -20.60 33.11 -4.81
N THR A 604 -21.48 34.12 -4.93
CA THR A 604 -22.79 34.12 -4.27
C THR A 604 -23.59 32.87 -4.59
N ASP A 605 -23.65 32.44 -5.84
CA ASP A 605 -24.39 31.25 -6.25
C ASP A 605 -23.76 29.97 -5.72
N SER A 606 -22.42 29.89 -5.71
CA SER A 606 -21.69 28.75 -5.12
C SER A 606 -21.93 28.65 -3.61
N PHE A 607 -21.98 29.77 -2.88
CA PHE A 607 -22.30 29.80 -1.46
C PHE A 607 -23.74 29.38 -1.20
N ASN A 608 -24.72 29.90 -1.96
CA ASN A 608 -26.12 29.54 -1.83
C ASN A 608 -26.35 28.06 -2.11
N ASP A 609 -25.64 27.51 -3.09
CA ASP A 609 -25.68 26.10 -3.43
C ASP A 609 -25.10 25.23 -2.29
N LEU A 610 -23.96 25.60 -1.73
CA LEU A 610 -23.34 24.92 -0.59
C LEU A 610 -24.26 24.94 0.65
N VAL A 611 -24.78 26.12 1.03
CA VAL A 611 -25.67 26.27 2.19
C VAL A 611 -26.92 25.43 2.05
N ARG A 612 -27.53 25.40 0.84
CA ARG A 612 -28.68 24.57 0.53
C ARG A 612 -28.36 23.07 0.68
N THR A 613 -27.24 22.64 0.14
CA THR A 613 -26.82 21.22 0.17
C THR A 613 -26.51 20.77 1.60
N LEU A 614 -25.82 21.60 2.37
CA LEU A 614 -25.53 21.33 3.77
C LEU A 614 -26.78 21.45 4.67
N LYS A 615 -27.85 22.09 4.20
CA LYS A 615 -29.03 22.42 5.00
C LYS A 615 -28.69 23.23 6.27
N ALA A 616 -27.64 23.99 6.22
CA ALA A 616 -27.11 24.74 7.35
C ALA A 616 -27.87 26.06 7.48
N LYS A 617 -28.71 26.18 8.49
CA LYS A 617 -29.49 27.40 8.75
C LYS A 617 -28.64 28.54 9.35
N ASP A 618 -27.55 28.20 9.97
CA ASP A 618 -26.72 29.14 10.75
C ASP A 618 -25.55 29.75 9.96
N PHE A 619 -25.31 29.28 8.73
CA PHE A 619 -24.30 29.85 7.83
C PHE A 619 -24.94 30.79 6.82
N ILE A 620 -25.55 31.85 7.32
CA ILE A 620 -26.06 32.93 6.46
C ILE A 620 -24.83 33.75 6.05
N TYR A 621 -24.51 33.68 4.77
CA TYR A 621 -23.54 34.58 4.16
C TYR A 621 -24.10 36.01 4.21
N SER A 622 -23.60 36.83 5.13
CA SER A 622 -23.93 38.25 5.21
C SER A 622 -22.93 39.03 4.36
N LYS A 623 -23.45 39.77 3.38
CA LYS A 623 -22.65 40.73 2.59
C LYS A 623 -21.97 41.78 3.47
N SER A 624 -22.42 41.96 4.71
CA SER A 624 -21.94 42.99 5.64
C SER A 624 -20.77 42.58 6.52
N GLU A 625 -20.44 41.28 6.64
CA GLU A 625 -19.33 40.82 7.48
C GLU A 625 -17.96 40.77 6.75
N GLU A 626 -17.92 41.29 5.52
CA GLU A 626 -16.77 41.12 4.63
C GLU A 626 -15.57 42.01 4.91
N PHE A 627 -15.66 43.01 5.77
CA PHE A 627 -14.67 44.06 5.82
C PHE A 627 -14.16 44.47 7.22
N ASP A 628 -14.41 43.65 8.24
CA ASP A 628 -13.63 43.76 9.48
C ASP A 628 -12.48 42.75 9.44
N ASP A 629 -11.58 42.95 8.46
CA ASP A 629 -10.26 42.33 8.44
C ASP A 629 -9.36 43.10 9.42
N GLU A 630 -9.31 42.67 10.64
CA GLU A 630 -8.05 42.83 11.39
C GLU A 630 -7.05 41.79 10.84
N LEU A 631 -6.06 42.31 10.18
CA LEU A 631 -4.81 41.68 9.72
C LEU A 631 -4.08 40.91 10.82
#